data_b3a7100bcd808d63208611c56e8d9f06
#
_entry.id   b3a7100bcd808d63208611c56e8d9f06
#
_cell.length_a   1.000
_cell.length_b   1.000
_cell.length_c   1.000
_cell.angle_alpha   90.00
_cell.angle_beta   90.00
_cell.angle_gamma   90.00
#
_symmetry.space_group_name_H-M   'P 1'
#
loop_
_entity.id
_entity.type
_entity.pdbx_description
1 polymer ?
#
loop_
_entity_poly.entity_id
_entity_poly.type
_entity_poly.pdbx_seq_one_letter_code
_entity_poly.pdbx_strand_id
1 'polypeptide(L)'
;MIDIVLEFPAGFEDSDWEVKAKGWLPGVVAVIHGLRYALTVYSPARLAQDVDEALKDSRVFLERNLVVVASVTRERIASAIQEIVETGRVGDLQPDP
;
A
#
# COMPACT_ATOMS: atom_id res chain seq x y z
N MET A 1 15.66 -15.61 -8.41
CA MET A 1 14.50 -15.62 -7.50
C MET A 1 14.45 -14.28 -6.78
N ILE A 2 13.27 -13.63 -6.77
CA ILE A 2 13.11 -12.34 -6.12
C ILE A 2 12.72 -12.59 -4.67
N ASP A 3 13.46 -11.97 -3.74
CA ASP A 3 13.22 -12.13 -2.31
C ASP A 3 12.28 -11.01 -1.83
N ILE A 4 10.99 -11.34 -1.71
CA ILE A 4 9.97 -10.40 -1.25
C ILE A 4 9.26 -11.01 -0.04
N VAL A 5 9.22 -10.25 1.05
CA VAL A 5 8.45 -10.61 2.23
C VAL A 5 7.47 -9.47 2.51
N LEU A 6 6.20 -9.80 2.74
CA LEU A 6 5.19 -8.83 3.12
C LEU A 6 4.83 -9.02 4.58
N GLU A 7 4.81 -7.92 5.32
CA GLU A 7 4.37 -7.88 6.71
C GLU A 7 3.10 -7.03 6.78
N PHE A 8 2.04 -7.61 7.32
CA PHE A 8 0.76 -6.92 7.48
C PHE A 8 0.60 -6.45 8.91
N PRO A 9 -0.21 -5.40 9.14
CA PRO A 9 -0.46 -4.93 10.50
C PRO A 9 -1.07 -6.02 11.38
N ALA A 10 -0.82 -5.96 12.68
CA ALA A 10 -1.41 -6.89 13.65
C ALA A 10 -2.92 -6.86 13.54
N GLY A 11 -3.55 -8.04 13.56
CA GLY A 11 -5.01 -8.16 13.46
C GLY A 11 -5.57 -8.10 12.04
N PHE A 12 -4.72 -7.91 11.03
CA PHE A 12 -5.20 -7.83 9.65
C PHE A 12 -5.99 -9.09 9.24
N GLU A 13 -5.50 -10.27 9.61
CA GLU A 13 -6.14 -11.53 9.21
C GLU A 13 -7.54 -11.70 9.79
N ASP A 14 -7.78 -11.11 10.97
CA ASP A 14 -9.08 -11.15 11.62
C ASP A 14 -10.04 -10.09 11.12
N SER A 15 -9.56 -9.08 10.39
CA SER A 15 -10.36 -7.94 9.95
C SER A 15 -10.15 -7.63 8.47
N ASP A 16 -9.70 -8.59 7.67
CA ASP A 16 -9.42 -8.37 6.26
C ASP A 16 -10.66 -7.91 5.48
N TRP A 17 -11.84 -8.39 5.85
CA TRP A 17 -13.09 -7.97 5.21
C TRP A 17 -13.40 -6.49 5.51
N GLU A 18 -13.08 -6.00 6.71
CA GLU A 18 -13.24 -4.58 7.04
C GLU A 18 -12.28 -3.72 6.23
N VAL A 19 -11.04 -4.16 6.10
CA VAL A 19 -10.02 -3.46 5.33
C VAL A 19 -10.45 -3.35 3.87
N LYS A 20 -10.95 -4.45 3.30
CA LYS A 20 -11.47 -4.44 1.93
C LYS A 20 -12.62 -3.46 1.78
N ALA A 21 -13.55 -3.44 2.73
CA ALA A 21 -14.69 -2.55 2.71
C ALA A 21 -14.27 -1.09 2.84
N LYS A 22 -13.31 -0.78 3.69
CA LYS A 22 -12.80 0.58 3.87
C LYS A 22 -11.93 1.05 2.70
N GLY A 23 -11.27 0.11 2.00
CA GLY A 23 -10.41 0.44 0.89
C GLY A 23 -9.11 1.15 1.26
N TRP A 24 -8.63 0.97 2.50
CA TRP A 24 -7.44 1.64 3.03
C TRP A 24 -6.73 0.75 4.03
N LEU A 25 -5.42 0.63 3.87
CA LEU A 25 -4.59 -0.14 4.79
C LEU A 25 -3.21 0.52 4.92
N PRO A 26 -2.96 1.23 6.02
CA PRO A 26 -1.61 1.70 6.34
C PRO A 26 -0.82 0.61 7.05
N GLY A 27 0.49 0.76 7.11
CA GLY A 27 1.33 -0.12 7.93
C GLY A 27 1.68 -1.45 7.29
N VAL A 28 1.46 -1.60 5.99
CA VAL A 28 2.00 -2.74 5.24
C VAL A 28 3.48 -2.49 5.00
N VAL A 29 4.33 -3.47 5.28
CA VAL A 29 5.76 -3.36 5.01
C VAL A 29 6.15 -4.41 3.98
N ALA A 30 6.79 -3.96 2.92
CA ALA A 30 7.40 -4.85 1.94
C ALA A 30 8.91 -4.89 2.19
N VAL A 31 9.45 -6.08 2.38
CA VAL A 31 10.90 -6.27 2.48
C VAL A 31 11.37 -6.83 1.14
N ILE A 32 12.12 -6.03 0.41
CA ILE A 32 12.59 -6.35 -0.94
C ILE A 32 14.10 -6.24 -0.96
N HIS A 33 14.78 -7.35 -1.24
CA HIS A 33 16.24 -7.40 -1.24
C HIS A 33 16.85 -6.85 0.07
N GLY A 34 16.20 -7.15 1.19
CA GLY A 34 16.68 -6.75 2.51
C GLY A 34 16.34 -5.33 2.93
N LEU A 35 15.73 -4.52 2.05
CA LEU A 35 15.29 -3.17 2.39
C LEU A 35 13.81 -3.15 2.74
N ARG A 36 13.45 -2.38 3.73
CA ARG A 36 12.07 -2.27 4.22
C ARG A 36 11.40 -1.03 3.62
N TYR A 37 10.22 -1.24 3.07
CA TYR A 37 9.41 -0.16 2.48
C TYR A 37 8.05 -0.13 3.19
N ALA A 38 7.78 0.93 3.95
CA ALA A 38 6.49 1.13 4.58
C ALA A 38 5.52 1.68 3.54
N LEU A 39 4.39 1.01 3.35
CA LEU A 39 3.42 1.31 2.30
C LEU A 39 2.09 1.77 2.88
N THR A 40 1.40 2.62 2.14
CA THR A 40 -0.01 2.92 2.39
C THR A 40 -0.79 2.48 1.16
N VAL A 41 -1.74 1.57 1.36
CA VAL A 41 -2.48 0.95 0.26
C VAL A 41 -3.91 1.48 0.22
N TYR A 42 -4.37 1.83 -0.98
CA TYR A 42 -5.71 2.36 -1.22
C TYR A 42 -6.41 1.61 -2.34
N SER A 43 -7.75 1.55 -2.25
CA SER A 43 -8.58 1.31 -3.43
C SER A 43 -8.80 2.64 -4.15
N PRO A 44 -9.15 2.63 -5.45
CA PRO A 44 -9.40 3.89 -6.17
C PRO A 44 -10.51 4.73 -5.55
N ALA A 45 -11.60 4.10 -5.11
CA ALA A 45 -12.73 4.82 -4.52
C ALA A 45 -12.36 5.49 -3.21
N ARG A 46 -11.63 4.81 -2.33
CA ARG A 46 -11.21 5.38 -1.06
C ARG A 46 -10.20 6.49 -1.26
N LEU A 47 -9.26 6.31 -2.19
CA LEU A 47 -8.28 7.34 -2.49
C LEU A 47 -8.97 8.63 -2.95
N ALA A 48 -9.94 8.54 -3.86
CA ALA A 48 -10.69 9.70 -4.34
C ALA A 48 -11.40 10.39 -3.18
N GLN A 49 -12.01 9.64 -2.29
CA GLN A 49 -12.70 10.17 -1.11
C GLN A 49 -11.73 10.91 -0.18
N ASP A 50 -10.58 10.32 0.12
CA ASP A 50 -9.61 10.92 1.02
C ASP A 50 -8.94 12.14 0.41
N VAL A 51 -8.70 12.13 -0.90
CA VAL A 51 -8.17 13.30 -1.62
C VAL A 51 -9.17 14.44 -1.56
N ASP A 52 -10.44 14.19 -1.85
CA ASP A 52 -11.48 15.21 -1.78
C ASP A 52 -11.56 15.81 -0.38
N GLU A 53 -11.54 14.98 0.65
CA GLU A 53 -11.64 15.44 2.03
C GLU A 53 -10.41 16.27 2.42
N ALA A 54 -9.23 15.84 2.05
CA ALA A 54 -7.99 16.56 2.36
C ALA A 54 -7.95 17.93 1.69
N LEU A 55 -8.43 18.03 0.45
CA LEU A 55 -8.36 19.26 -0.32
C LEU A 55 -9.40 20.31 0.09
N LYS A 56 -10.33 19.97 0.98
CA LYS A 56 -11.23 20.97 1.60
C LYS A 56 -10.50 21.91 2.54
N ASP A 57 -9.49 21.39 3.27
CA ASP A 57 -8.78 22.13 4.30
C ASP A 57 -7.30 22.34 3.99
N SER A 58 -6.79 21.72 2.93
CA SER A 58 -5.39 21.78 2.57
C SER A 58 -5.25 21.97 1.06
N ARG A 59 -4.06 22.36 0.62
CA ARG A 59 -3.76 22.55 -0.80
C ARG A 59 -3.14 21.30 -1.42
N VAL A 60 -2.90 20.26 -0.61
CA VAL A 60 -2.19 19.08 -1.09
C VAL A 60 -2.65 17.84 -0.35
N PHE A 61 -2.68 16.74 -1.09
CA PHE A 61 -2.75 15.40 -0.53
C PHE A 61 -1.43 14.71 -0.86
N LEU A 62 -0.74 14.22 0.16
CA LEU A 62 0.55 13.58 -0.03
C LEU A 62 0.69 12.41 0.93
N GLU A 63 1.02 11.24 0.37
CA GLU A 63 1.28 10.03 1.13
C GLU A 63 2.55 9.38 0.65
N ARG A 64 3.41 8.98 1.59
CA ARG A 64 4.65 8.27 1.26
C ARG A 64 4.33 6.85 0.81
N ASN A 65 4.96 6.41 -0.28
CA ASN A 65 4.81 5.05 -0.80
C ASN A 65 3.35 4.63 -0.95
N LEU A 66 2.57 5.52 -1.58
CA LEU A 66 1.17 5.26 -1.84
C LEU A 66 1.02 4.26 -2.98
N VAL A 67 0.31 3.16 -2.72
CA VAL A 67 0.07 2.11 -3.70
C VAL A 67 -1.44 1.94 -3.86
N VAL A 68 -1.93 1.98 -5.10
CA VAL A 68 -3.36 1.82 -5.39
C VAL A 68 -3.57 0.45 -6.02
N VAL A 69 -4.50 -0.31 -5.45
CA VAL A 69 -4.89 -1.62 -5.94
C VAL A 69 -6.40 -1.66 -6.17
N ALA A 70 -6.86 -2.57 -7.03
CA ALA A 70 -8.29 -2.64 -7.37
C ALA A 70 -9.15 -2.93 -6.14
N SER A 71 -8.68 -3.80 -5.25
CA SER A 71 -9.31 -4.11 -3.96
C SER A 71 -8.21 -4.31 -2.93
N VAL A 72 -8.41 -3.81 -1.72
CA VAL A 72 -7.40 -3.91 -0.66
C VAL A 72 -7.52 -5.28 0.01
N THR A 73 -6.88 -6.26 -0.60
CA THR A 73 -6.81 -7.64 -0.13
C THR A 73 -5.35 -8.10 -0.13
N ARG A 74 -5.06 -9.15 0.64
CA ARG A 74 -3.72 -9.72 0.68
C ARG A 74 -3.23 -10.10 -0.72
N GLU A 75 -4.07 -10.74 -1.49
CA GLU A 75 -3.72 -11.23 -2.82
C GLU A 75 -3.41 -10.09 -3.79
N ARG A 76 -4.22 -9.04 -3.76
CA ARG A 76 -4.02 -7.88 -4.63
C ARG A 76 -2.77 -7.10 -4.25
N ILE A 77 -2.51 -6.98 -2.95
CA ILE A 77 -1.29 -6.30 -2.47
C ILE A 77 -0.05 -7.10 -2.87
N ALA A 78 -0.05 -8.40 -2.65
CA ALA A 78 1.08 -9.26 -3.02
C ALA A 78 1.34 -9.20 -4.52
N SER A 79 0.29 -9.25 -5.33
CA SER A 79 0.40 -9.18 -6.78
C SER A 79 0.97 -7.82 -7.24
N ALA A 80 0.52 -6.73 -6.59
CA ALA A 80 1.00 -5.39 -6.92
C ALA A 80 2.50 -5.23 -6.61
N ILE A 81 2.94 -5.71 -5.46
CA ILE A 81 4.35 -5.62 -5.09
C ILE A 81 5.21 -6.46 -6.03
N GLN A 82 4.74 -7.65 -6.40
CA GLN A 82 5.44 -8.48 -7.36
C GLN A 82 5.60 -7.77 -8.71
N GLU A 83 4.55 -7.13 -9.19
CA GLU A 83 4.61 -6.37 -10.43
C GLU A 83 5.60 -5.20 -10.35
N ILE A 84 5.61 -4.47 -9.24
CA ILE A 84 6.56 -3.38 -9.01
C ILE A 84 8.00 -3.88 -9.13
N VAL A 85 8.29 -5.03 -8.53
CA VAL A 85 9.63 -5.63 -8.61
C VAL A 85 9.94 -6.11 -10.03
N GLU A 86 9.00 -6.82 -10.67
CA GLU A 86 9.20 -7.38 -12.01
C GLU A 86 9.39 -6.30 -13.07
N THR A 87 8.75 -5.16 -12.91
CA THR A 87 8.87 -4.05 -13.87
C THR A 87 10.02 -3.09 -13.52
N GLY A 88 10.82 -3.41 -12.50
CA GLY A 88 11.98 -2.59 -12.13
C GLY A 88 11.63 -1.26 -11.47
N ARG A 89 10.45 -1.13 -10.87
CA ARG A 89 9.97 0.13 -10.31
C ARG A 89 10.16 0.29 -8.81
N VAL A 90 10.95 -0.58 -8.20
CA VAL A 90 11.24 -0.47 -6.74
C VAL A 90 11.87 0.88 -6.41
N GLY A 91 12.63 1.46 -7.35
CA GLY A 91 13.24 2.77 -7.15
C GLY A 91 12.26 3.93 -6.99
N ASP A 92 10.99 3.73 -7.36
CA ASP A 92 9.93 4.72 -7.12
C ASP A 92 9.44 4.70 -5.66
N LEU A 93 9.83 3.70 -4.89
CA LEU A 93 9.51 3.60 -3.47
C LEU A 93 10.69 4.09 -2.64
N GLN A 94 10.40 4.59 -1.45
CA GLN A 94 11.43 5.05 -0.53
C GLN A 94 11.57 4.04 0.61
N PRO A 95 12.78 3.47 0.78
CA PRO A 95 13.01 2.56 1.90
C PRO A 95 13.06 3.31 3.22
N ASP A 96 12.81 2.58 4.30
CA ASP A 96 13.01 3.11 5.65
C ASP A 96 14.51 3.36 5.88
N PRO A 97 14.83 4.43 6.61
CA PRO A 97 16.22 4.73 6.94
C PRO A 97 16.87 3.70 7.83
#